data_a93db815d9ede6a353731acd9f7eeff0
#
_entry.id   a93db815d9ede6a353731acd9f7eeff0
#
_cell.length_a   1.000
_cell.length_b   1.000
_cell.length_c   1.000
_cell.angle_alpha   90.00
_cell.angle_beta   90.00
_cell.angle_gamma   90.00
#
_symmetry.space_group_name_H-M   'P 1'
#
loop_
_entity.id
_entity.type
_entity.pdbx_description
1 polymer ?
#
loop_
_entity_poly.entity_id
_entity_poly.type
_entity_poly.pdbx_seq_one_letter_code
_entity_poly.pdbx_strand_id
1 'polypeptide(L)'
;MKTKHILFSALLLALSLFTACGSNASAADSASVASASSQQPEPTPEPGPAFAIDVPEGFSEAEMPGTLAYYTNENGAVISLTTSAKDPDFSTPDIDALVAALQPMYAEQLRDESMRIEVVSIDSQPVCGFPSYQAELKCTGSDCSFSQLFVGIDADMTFNWVFTGTEEDMPQFRKCVESITNTVDL
;
A
#
# COMPACT_ATOMS: atom_id res chain seq x y z
N MET A 1 20.75 -0.50 -26.85
CA MET A 1 20.28 0.19 -25.64
C MET A 1 19.91 -0.88 -24.62
N LYS A 2 20.62 -0.96 -23.50
CA LYS A 2 20.33 -1.95 -22.46
C LYS A 2 19.28 -1.35 -21.54
N THR A 3 18.04 -1.79 -21.66
CA THR A 3 16.95 -1.45 -20.76
C THR A 3 17.33 -1.98 -19.38
N LYS A 4 17.64 -1.09 -18.44
CA LYS A 4 17.82 -1.46 -17.04
C LYS A 4 16.43 -1.72 -16.49
N HIS A 5 16.10 -2.98 -16.28
CA HIS A 5 14.97 -3.37 -15.43
C HIS A 5 15.31 -2.90 -14.01
N ILE A 6 14.82 -1.73 -13.65
CA ILE A 6 14.90 -1.20 -12.31
C ILE A 6 13.91 -2.01 -11.50
N LEU A 7 14.42 -2.75 -10.53
CA LEU A 7 13.66 -3.53 -9.56
C LEU A 7 12.71 -2.60 -8.79
N PHE A 8 11.46 -2.52 -9.24
CA PHE A 8 10.37 -1.82 -8.54
C PHE A 8 10.03 -2.40 -7.15
N SER A 9 10.64 -3.52 -6.80
CA SER A 9 10.38 -4.24 -5.52
C SER A 9 10.69 -3.44 -4.25
N ALA A 10 11.43 -2.34 -4.34
CA ALA A 10 11.78 -1.53 -3.16
C ALA A 10 10.77 -0.43 -2.81
N LEU A 11 9.80 -0.16 -3.69
CA LEU A 11 8.90 0.99 -3.55
C LEU A 11 7.75 0.77 -2.56
N LEU A 12 7.49 -0.47 -2.18
CA LEU A 12 6.34 -0.86 -1.36
C LEU A 12 6.52 -0.69 0.15
N LEU A 13 7.74 -0.51 0.63
CA LEU A 13 8.00 -0.41 2.09
C LEU A 13 7.65 0.95 2.69
N ALA A 14 7.27 1.92 1.88
CA ALA A 14 7.16 3.29 2.30
C ALA A 14 5.79 3.70 2.86
N LEU A 15 4.73 2.92 2.63
CA LEU A 15 3.39 3.30 3.10
C LEU A 15 3.11 2.97 4.57
N SER A 16 3.93 2.15 5.21
CA SER A 16 3.76 1.81 6.64
C SER A 16 4.25 2.89 7.62
N LEU A 17 4.77 4.02 7.13
CA LEU A 17 5.36 5.07 7.98
C LEU A 17 4.39 6.18 8.40
N PHE A 18 3.16 6.18 7.95
CA PHE A 18 2.21 7.24 8.34
C PHE A 18 1.61 7.09 9.74
N THR A 19 1.91 6.01 10.48
CA THR A 19 1.38 5.78 11.84
C THR A 19 2.38 5.90 12.97
N ALA A 20 3.53 6.57 12.78
CA ALA A 20 4.53 6.74 13.84
C ALA A 20 4.66 8.19 14.31
N CYS A 21 3.57 8.77 14.83
CA CYS A 21 3.66 9.91 15.75
C CYS A 21 2.72 9.68 16.93
N GLY A 22 3.20 9.00 17.95
CA GLY A 22 2.44 8.77 19.19
C GLY A 22 3.25 8.00 20.23
N SER A 23 4.21 8.71 20.86
CA SER A 23 4.67 8.62 22.26
C SER A 23 4.94 7.29 22.94
N ASN A 24 6.20 7.17 23.27
CA ASN A 24 6.76 6.99 24.63
C ASN A 24 6.33 5.82 25.51
N ALA A 25 7.38 5.11 25.78
CA ALA A 25 7.98 4.96 27.11
C ALA A 25 7.68 3.70 27.90
N SER A 26 8.78 3.10 28.18
CA SER A 26 9.24 2.66 29.52
C SER A 26 9.12 1.20 29.87
N ALA A 27 10.30 0.62 29.80
CA ALA A 27 11.07 -0.04 30.87
C ALA A 27 10.45 -1.23 31.64
N ALA A 28 11.17 -2.32 31.45
CA ALA A 28 11.71 -3.23 32.46
C ALA A 28 10.73 -3.87 33.46
N ASP A 29 10.65 -5.19 33.49
CA ASP A 29 11.38 -5.95 34.49
C ASP A 29 11.31 -7.46 34.22
N SER A 30 12.35 -8.11 34.66
CA SER A 30 12.61 -9.55 34.57
C SER A 30 11.73 -10.33 35.56
N ALA A 31 11.31 -11.54 35.19
CA ALA A 31 11.59 -12.75 35.96
C ALA A 31 10.80 -13.99 35.50
N SER A 32 11.56 -15.01 35.10
CA SER A 32 11.53 -16.37 35.61
C SER A 32 10.35 -17.31 35.37
N VAL A 33 10.64 -18.28 34.50
CA VAL A 33 10.37 -19.75 34.53
C VAL A 33 9.00 -20.24 35.01
N ALA A 34 8.26 -20.85 34.08
CA ALA A 34 7.61 -22.13 34.32
C ALA A 34 7.32 -22.80 32.97
N SER A 35 7.97 -23.97 32.74
CA SER A 35 7.65 -24.86 31.66
C SER A 35 6.23 -25.39 31.83
N ALA A 36 5.34 -24.95 30.98
CA ALA A 36 4.07 -25.63 30.75
C ALA A 36 4.06 -26.04 29.27
N SER A 37 3.95 -27.33 29.04
CA SER A 37 3.71 -27.94 27.74
C SER A 37 2.42 -27.34 27.14
N SER A 38 2.55 -26.32 26.35
CA SER A 38 1.45 -25.74 25.59
C SER A 38 1.37 -26.49 24.28
N GLN A 39 0.31 -27.25 24.11
CA GLN A 39 -0.18 -27.62 22.78
C GLN A 39 -0.31 -26.32 21.99
N GLN A 40 0.54 -26.17 20.99
CA GLN A 40 0.46 -25.09 20.03
C GLN A 40 -0.93 -25.16 19.37
N PRO A 41 -1.78 -24.15 19.48
CA PRO A 41 -3.03 -24.15 18.76
C PRO A 41 -2.72 -24.32 17.28
N GLU A 42 -3.45 -25.22 16.63
CA GLU A 42 -3.45 -25.36 15.18
C GLU A 42 -3.70 -23.97 14.57
N PRO A 43 -2.88 -23.50 13.60
CA PRO A 43 -3.07 -22.19 13.04
C PRO A 43 -4.48 -22.10 12.47
N THR A 44 -5.31 -21.28 13.07
CA THR A 44 -6.59 -20.88 12.48
C THR A 44 -6.26 -20.24 11.14
N PRO A 45 -6.89 -20.67 10.02
CA PRO A 45 -6.64 -20.03 8.74
C PRO A 45 -6.88 -18.52 8.92
N GLU A 46 -5.86 -17.72 8.59
CA GLU A 46 -6.01 -16.27 8.61
C GLU A 46 -7.17 -15.91 7.67
N PRO A 47 -8.14 -15.11 8.11
CA PRO A 47 -9.17 -14.64 7.21
C PRO A 47 -8.47 -13.93 6.05
N GLY A 48 -8.86 -14.25 4.82
CA GLY A 48 -8.35 -13.60 3.62
C GLY A 48 -8.58 -12.08 3.67
N PRO A 49 -8.01 -11.33 2.73
CA PRO A 49 -8.14 -9.88 2.73
C PRO A 49 -9.62 -9.48 2.78
N ALA A 50 -9.95 -8.57 3.69
CA ALA A 50 -11.32 -8.08 3.84
C ALA A 50 -11.85 -7.34 2.61
N PHE A 51 -10.96 -6.91 1.72
CA PHE A 51 -11.28 -6.24 0.47
C PHE A 51 -10.54 -6.92 -0.69
N ALA A 52 -11.32 -7.49 -1.62
CA ALA A 52 -10.79 -8.12 -2.83
C ALA A 52 -11.01 -7.21 -4.05
N ILE A 53 -10.22 -7.45 -5.09
CA ILE A 53 -10.31 -6.78 -6.39
C ILE A 53 -10.40 -7.81 -7.51
N ASP A 54 -10.91 -7.40 -8.65
CA ASP A 54 -10.73 -8.15 -9.90
C ASP A 54 -9.32 -7.86 -10.43
N VAL A 55 -8.44 -8.85 -10.29
CA VAL A 55 -7.05 -8.73 -10.75
C VAL A 55 -7.01 -8.67 -12.27
N PRO A 56 -6.35 -7.68 -12.90
CA PRO A 56 -6.32 -7.55 -14.34
C PRO A 56 -5.61 -8.72 -15.03
N GLU A 57 -6.00 -9.00 -16.26
CA GLU A 57 -5.29 -9.98 -17.10
C GLU A 57 -3.80 -9.61 -17.25
N GLY A 58 -2.94 -10.61 -17.21
CA GLY A 58 -1.48 -10.44 -17.29
C GLY A 58 -0.79 -10.18 -15.95
N PHE A 59 -1.55 -10.02 -14.86
CA PHE A 59 -0.99 -9.98 -13.50
C PHE A 59 -0.99 -11.39 -12.90
N SER A 60 0.07 -11.70 -12.16
CA SER A 60 0.23 -12.95 -11.43
C SER A 60 0.49 -12.64 -9.96
N GLU A 61 -0.09 -13.46 -9.09
CA GLU A 61 0.16 -13.38 -7.66
C GLU A 61 1.62 -13.72 -7.36
N ALA A 62 2.22 -13.00 -6.43
CA ALA A 62 3.56 -13.23 -5.93
C ALA A 62 3.59 -12.96 -4.42
N GLU A 63 4.61 -13.45 -3.75
CA GLU A 63 4.78 -13.22 -2.31
C GLU A 63 5.65 -11.99 -2.06
N MET A 64 5.15 -11.07 -1.21
CA MET A 64 5.90 -9.93 -0.72
C MET A 64 5.70 -9.83 0.80
N PRO A 65 6.78 -9.90 1.60
CA PRO A 65 6.67 -9.77 3.05
C PRO A 65 5.99 -8.45 3.46
N GLY A 66 5.00 -8.55 4.36
CA GLY A 66 4.26 -7.39 4.87
C GLY A 66 3.08 -6.96 4.00
N THR A 67 2.74 -7.69 2.96
CA THR A 67 1.52 -7.48 2.17
C THR A 67 0.51 -8.60 2.41
N LEU A 68 -0.78 -8.27 2.35
CA LEU A 68 -1.87 -9.25 2.34
C LEU A 68 -2.13 -9.81 0.93
N ALA A 69 -1.89 -8.99 -0.09
CA ALA A 69 -1.95 -9.39 -1.48
C ALA A 69 -0.87 -8.65 -2.27
N TYR A 70 -0.28 -9.32 -3.23
CA TYR A 70 0.72 -8.74 -4.11
C TYR A 70 0.66 -9.39 -5.49
N TYR A 71 0.51 -8.56 -6.52
CA TYR A 71 0.45 -8.99 -7.91
C TYR A 71 1.43 -8.18 -8.73
N THR A 72 2.04 -8.83 -9.72
CA THR A 72 2.95 -8.16 -10.67
C THR A 72 2.74 -8.69 -12.08
N ASN A 73 3.07 -7.88 -13.08
CA ASN A 73 3.06 -8.28 -14.47
C ASN A 73 4.47 -8.29 -15.08
N GLU A 74 4.59 -8.75 -16.32
CA GLU A 74 5.87 -8.84 -17.04
C GLU A 74 6.52 -7.47 -17.28
N ASN A 75 5.74 -6.40 -17.29
CA ASN A 75 6.21 -5.02 -17.49
C ASN A 75 6.69 -4.36 -16.18
N GLY A 76 6.55 -5.06 -15.05
CA GLY A 76 6.94 -4.56 -13.73
C GLY A 76 5.90 -3.66 -13.06
N ALA A 77 4.67 -3.60 -13.56
CA ALA A 77 3.57 -2.99 -12.84
C ALA A 77 3.20 -3.86 -11.63
N VAL A 78 2.77 -3.22 -10.55
CA VAL A 78 2.52 -3.85 -9.24
C VAL A 78 1.18 -3.42 -8.69
N ILE A 79 0.49 -4.37 -8.06
CA ILE A 79 -0.70 -4.14 -7.25
C ILE A 79 -0.43 -4.76 -5.89
N SER A 80 -0.62 -4.02 -4.81
CA SER A 80 -0.40 -4.53 -3.46
C SER A 80 -1.47 -4.08 -2.49
N LEU A 81 -1.76 -4.93 -1.51
CA LEU A 81 -2.60 -4.62 -0.36
C LEU A 81 -1.79 -4.73 0.92
N THR A 82 -1.82 -3.68 1.72
CA THR A 82 -1.27 -3.66 3.08
C THR A 82 -2.32 -3.23 4.07
N THR A 83 -2.08 -3.50 5.35
CA THR A 83 -2.91 -2.99 6.45
C THR A 83 -2.08 -2.21 7.44
N SER A 84 -2.74 -1.29 8.10
CA SER A 84 -2.20 -0.58 9.26
C SER A 84 -3.27 -0.51 10.36
N ALA A 85 -2.84 -0.14 11.57
CA ALA A 85 -3.80 0.12 12.64
C ALA A 85 -4.81 1.19 12.18
N LYS A 86 -6.05 1.06 12.66
CA LYS A 86 -7.09 2.07 12.41
C LYS A 86 -6.59 3.45 12.81
N ASP A 87 -6.73 4.40 11.89
CA ASP A 87 -6.41 5.79 12.14
C ASP A 87 -7.66 6.50 12.67
N PRO A 88 -7.68 6.99 13.93
CA PRO A 88 -8.83 7.71 14.47
C PRO A 88 -9.11 9.04 13.74
N ASP A 89 -8.10 9.59 13.07
CA ASP A 89 -8.17 10.84 12.31
C ASP A 89 -8.20 10.60 10.79
N PHE A 90 -8.63 9.39 10.39
CA PHE A 90 -8.68 9.01 8.96
C PHE A 90 -9.48 10.02 8.15
N SER A 91 -8.81 10.61 7.19
CA SER A 91 -9.38 11.61 6.30
C SER A 91 -8.66 11.63 4.96
N THR A 92 -9.26 12.31 3.99
CA THR A 92 -8.57 12.59 2.72
C THR A 92 -7.28 13.36 3.00
N PRO A 93 -6.11 12.89 2.52
CA PRO A 93 -4.84 13.56 2.75
C PRO A 93 -4.84 14.98 2.19
N ASP A 94 -4.21 15.89 2.91
CA ASP A 94 -3.84 17.18 2.36
C ASP A 94 -2.79 16.99 1.25
N ILE A 95 -3.01 17.60 0.08
CA ILE A 95 -2.17 17.42 -1.11
C ILE A 95 -0.72 17.83 -0.82
N ASP A 96 -0.54 18.98 -0.19
CA ASP A 96 0.79 19.53 0.09
C ASP A 96 1.53 18.65 1.11
N ALA A 97 0.81 18.17 2.13
CA ALA A 97 1.35 17.24 3.12
C ALA A 97 1.73 15.89 2.49
N LEU A 98 0.90 15.36 1.58
CA LEU A 98 1.17 14.11 0.86
C LEU A 98 2.44 14.24 0.01
N VAL A 99 2.55 15.28 -0.80
CA VAL A 99 3.72 15.52 -1.65
C VAL A 99 4.96 15.77 -0.79
N ALA A 100 4.87 16.56 0.27
CA ALA A 100 5.99 16.83 1.17
C ALA A 100 6.54 15.56 1.84
N ALA A 101 5.67 14.58 2.12
CA ALA A 101 6.06 13.30 2.69
C ALA A 101 6.68 12.35 1.64
N LEU A 102 6.05 12.22 0.47
CA LEU A 102 6.45 11.24 -0.54
C LEU A 102 7.68 11.70 -1.36
N GLN A 103 7.79 12.97 -1.67
CA GLN A 103 8.85 13.52 -2.52
C GLN A 103 10.28 13.17 -2.03
N PRO A 104 10.68 13.45 -0.77
CA PRO A 104 12.03 13.12 -0.31
C PRO A 104 12.26 11.61 -0.25
N MET A 105 11.24 10.84 0.10
CA MET A 105 11.31 9.40 0.18
C MET A 105 11.58 8.75 -1.18
N TYR A 106 10.87 9.17 -2.22
CA TYR A 106 11.09 8.65 -3.57
C TYR A 106 12.42 9.12 -4.16
N ALA A 107 12.81 10.38 -3.90
CA ALA A 107 14.12 10.88 -4.32
C ALA A 107 15.27 10.05 -3.72
N GLU A 108 15.17 9.70 -2.43
CA GLU A 108 16.15 8.85 -1.75
C GLU A 108 16.15 7.41 -2.26
N GLN A 109 14.97 6.77 -2.35
CA GLN A 109 14.85 5.37 -2.78
C GLN A 109 15.32 5.16 -4.21
N LEU A 110 14.98 6.07 -5.10
CA LEU A 110 15.35 6.01 -6.51
C LEU A 110 16.73 6.62 -6.77
N ARG A 111 17.33 7.25 -5.76
CA ARG A 111 18.59 7.99 -5.86
C ARG A 111 18.55 9.04 -6.98
N ASP A 112 17.44 9.71 -7.09
CA ASP A 112 17.16 10.71 -8.12
C ASP A 112 16.59 12.00 -7.49
N GLU A 113 17.46 13.00 -7.28
CA GLU A 113 17.08 14.29 -6.72
C GLU A 113 16.19 15.12 -7.67
N SER A 114 16.12 14.73 -8.95
CA SER A 114 15.24 15.37 -9.93
C SER A 114 13.80 14.87 -9.85
N MET A 115 13.53 13.82 -9.04
CA MET A 115 12.21 13.28 -8.85
C MET A 115 11.20 14.36 -8.50
N ARG A 116 10.06 14.35 -9.18
CA ARG A 116 8.93 15.24 -8.93
C ARG A 116 7.65 14.41 -8.87
N ILE A 117 6.80 14.79 -7.93
CA ILE A 117 5.47 14.19 -7.75
C ILE A 117 4.45 15.25 -8.15
N GLU A 118 3.57 14.86 -9.05
CA GLU A 118 2.39 15.60 -9.44
C GLU A 118 1.16 14.83 -8.96
N VAL A 119 0.27 15.50 -8.22
CA VAL A 119 -1.01 14.93 -7.83
C VAL A 119 -2.00 15.15 -8.96
N VAL A 120 -2.43 14.07 -9.59
CA VAL A 120 -3.37 14.09 -10.71
C VAL A 120 -4.80 14.27 -10.19
N SER A 121 -5.17 13.55 -9.14
CA SER A 121 -6.47 13.64 -8.50
C SER A 121 -6.43 13.15 -7.06
N ILE A 122 -7.33 13.70 -6.23
CA ILE A 122 -7.70 13.15 -4.93
C ILE A 122 -9.22 13.12 -4.85
N ASP A 123 -9.76 12.00 -4.41
CA ASP A 123 -11.19 11.80 -4.19
C ASP A 123 -11.43 11.08 -2.85
N SER A 124 -12.61 11.28 -2.27
CA SER A 124 -13.01 10.71 -0.97
C SER A 124 -14.35 9.97 -1.03
N GLN A 125 -14.61 9.28 -2.13
CA GLN A 125 -15.84 8.49 -2.28
C GLN A 125 -15.75 7.21 -1.43
N PRO A 126 -16.79 6.86 -0.66
CA PRO A 126 -16.81 5.63 0.13
C PRO A 126 -16.62 4.39 -0.75
N VAL A 127 -15.82 3.44 -0.27
CA VAL A 127 -15.64 2.12 -0.88
C VAL A 127 -16.35 1.08 -0.03
N CYS A 128 -17.27 0.31 -0.59
CA CYS A 128 -18.08 -0.68 0.12
C CYS A 128 -18.80 -0.11 1.36
N GLY A 129 -19.13 1.18 1.35
CA GLY A 129 -19.78 1.84 2.50
C GLY A 129 -18.83 2.31 3.61
N PHE A 130 -17.52 2.05 3.48
CA PHE A 130 -16.50 2.52 4.42
C PHE A 130 -15.90 3.86 3.98
N PRO A 131 -15.53 4.73 4.94
CA PRO A 131 -14.76 5.92 4.62
C PRO A 131 -13.51 5.56 3.83
N SER A 132 -13.25 6.27 2.74
CA SER A 132 -12.07 5.99 1.92
C SER A 132 -11.56 7.25 1.23
N TYR A 133 -10.33 7.18 0.75
CA TYR A 133 -9.78 8.15 -0.18
C TYR A 133 -9.05 7.45 -1.32
N GLN A 134 -8.98 8.13 -2.44
CA GLN A 134 -8.20 7.73 -3.59
C GLN A 134 -7.28 8.88 -3.96
N ALA A 135 -6.01 8.59 -4.23
CA ALA A 135 -5.04 9.58 -4.69
C ALA A 135 -4.27 9.04 -5.89
N GLU A 136 -4.33 9.74 -7.01
CA GLU A 136 -3.57 9.40 -8.21
C GLU A 136 -2.40 10.36 -8.34
N LEU A 137 -1.20 9.80 -8.44
CA LEU A 137 0.06 10.51 -8.54
C LEU A 137 0.78 10.16 -9.83
N LYS A 138 1.49 11.15 -10.38
CA LYS A 138 2.47 10.96 -11.44
C LYS A 138 3.85 11.34 -10.91
N CYS A 139 4.79 10.40 -11.02
CA CYS A 139 6.15 10.54 -10.53
C CYS A 139 7.10 10.58 -11.71
N THR A 140 7.92 11.63 -11.82
CA THR A 140 8.87 11.82 -12.92
C THR A 140 10.24 12.16 -12.39
N GLY A 141 11.26 11.53 -12.94
CA GLY A 141 12.67 11.75 -12.62
C GLY A 141 13.55 11.70 -13.85
N SER A 142 14.87 11.73 -13.65
CA SER A 142 15.86 11.71 -14.75
C SER A 142 15.82 10.41 -15.54
N ASP A 143 15.67 9.29 -14.86
CA ASP A 143 15.79 7.95 -15.42
C ASP A 143 14.51 7.12 -15.33
N CYS A 144 13.45 7.65 -14.73
CA CYS A 144 12.20 6.92 -14.53
C CYS A 144 10.98 7.84 -14.58
N SER A 145 9.87 7.24 -15.01
CA SER A 145 8.54 7.84 -14.91
C SER A 145 7.55 6.71 -14.59
N PHE A 146 6.70 6.92 -13.61
CA PHE A 146 5.64 5.98 -13.24
C PHE A 146 4.45 6.72 -12.66
N SER A 147 3.32 6.03 -12.61
CA SER A 147 2.10 6.54 -11.98
C SER A 147 1.67 5.61 -10.86
N GLN A 148 1.04 6.18 -9.84
CA GLN A 148 0.51 5.42 -8.72
C GLN A 148 -0.93 5.83 -8.44
N LEU A 149 -1.74 4.83 -8.07
CA LEU A 149 -3.06 5.02 -7.53
C LEU A 149 -3.11 4.40 -6.14
N PHE A 150 -3.42 5.21 -5.14
CA PHE A 150 -3.59 4.80 -3.76
C PHE A 150 -5.07 4.77 -3.42
N VAL A 151 -5.49 3.75 -2.68
CA VAL A 151 -6.83 3.67 -2.11
C VAL A 151 -6.71 3.29 -0.65
N GLY A 152 -7.02 4.21 0.24
CA GLY A 152 -7.13 3.96 1.67
C GLY A 152 -8.59 3.70 2.05
N ILE A 153 -8.86 2.65 2.81
CA ILE A 153 -10.20 2.27 3.28
C ILE A 153 -10.15 2.09 4.79
N ASP A 154 -10.94 2.86 5.53
CA ASP A 154 -11.01 2.81 6.98
C ASP A 154 -12.17 1.93 7.45
N ALA A 155 -11.85 0.69 7.82
CA ALA A 155 -12.75 -0.29 8.40
C ALA A 155 -12.33 -0.59 9.87
N ASP A 156 -12.24 -1.86 10.28
CA ASP A 156 -11.66 -2.26 11.59
C ASP A 156 -10.16 -2.00 11.66
N MET A 157 -9.50 -2.06 10.51
CA MET A 157 -8.14 -1.62 10.24
C MET A 157 -8.17 -0.68 9.04
N THR A 158 -7.08 0.05 8.81
CA THR A 158 -6.92 0.77 7.55
C THR A 158 -6.31 -0.15 6.51
N PHE A 159 -7.00 -0.37 5.40
CA PHE A 159 -6.55 -1.15 4.25
C PHE A 159 -6.02 -0.20 3.18
N ASN A 160 -4.85 -0.49 2.65
CA ASN A 160 -4.20 0.36 1.67
C ASN A 160 -3.88 -0.45 0.42
N TRP A 161 -4.66 -0.25 -0.64
CA TRP A 161 -4.34 -0.70 -1.98
C TRP A 161 -3.40 0.30 -2.64
N VAL A 162 -2.34 -0.20 -3.24
CA VAL A 162 -1.38 0.59 -4.03
C VAL A 162 -1.19 -0.06 -5.38
N PHE A 163 -1.45 0.70 -6.41
CA PHE A 163 -1.27 0.32 -7.80
C PHE A 163 -0.14 1.17 -8.38
N THR A 164 0.91 0.54 -8.88
CA THR A 164 2.08 1.22 -9.44
C THR A 164 2.34 0.69 -10.85
N GLY A 165 2.45 1.58 -11.80
CA GLY A 165 2.68 1.23 -13.20
C GLY A 165 3.03 2.44 -14.04
N THR A 166 2.81 2.35 -15.33
CA THR A 166 2.92 3.45 -16.28
C THR A 166 1.59 4.22 -16.38
N GLU A 167 1.60 5.34 -17.07
CA GLU A 167 0.37 6.09 -17.36
C GLU A 167 -0.65 5.25 -18.17
N GLU A 168 -0.15 4.30 -18.96
CA GLU A 168 -0.97 3.37 -19.75
C GLU A 168 -1.70 2.32 -18.90
N ASP A 169 -1.19 2.03 -17.69
CA ASP A 169 -1.80 1.08 -16.75
C ASP A 169 -2.94 1.70 -15.94
N MET A 170 -2.99 3.04 -15.81
CA MET A 170 -3.95 3.72 -14.94
C MET A 170 -5.42 3.43 -15.27
N PRO A 171 -5.86 3.33 -16.53
CA PRO A 171 -7.25 2.99 -16.84
C PRO A 171 -7.70 1.61 -16.31
N GLN A 172 -6.81 0.61 -16.33
CA GLN A 172 -7.13 -0.71 -15.77
C GLN A 172 -7.08 -0.71 -14.24
N PHE A 173 -6.18 0.05 -13.62
CA PHE A 173 -6.13 0.20 -12.18
C PHE A 173 -7.38 0.88 -11.60
N ARG A 174 -7.90 1.91 -12.27
CA ARG A 174 -9.19 2.51 -11.88
C ARG A 174 -10.34 1.51 -11.93
N LYS A 175 -10.36 0.60 -12.93
CA LYS A 175 -11.35 -0.49 -12.98
C LYS A 175 -11.18 -1.48 -11.81
N CYS A 176 -9.93 -1.78 -11.40
CA CYS A 176 -9.71 -2.60 -10.21
C CYS A 176 -10.30 -1.93 -8.96
N VAL A 177 -10.12 -0.62 -8.81
CA VAL A 177 -10.71 0.12 -7.69
C VAL A 177 -12.23 0.07 -7.71
N GLU A 178 -12.85 0.20 -8.88
CA GLU A 178 -14.30 0.05 -9.06
C GLU A 178 -14.81 -1.37 -8.72
N SER A 179 -13.94 -2.38 -8.83
CA SER A 179 -14.26 -3.78 -8.53
C SER A 179 -14.06 -4.16 -7.06
N ILE A 180 -13.57 -3.24 -6.21
CA ILE A 180 -13.32 -3.55 -4.80
C ILE A 180 -14.59 -4.03 -4.12
N THR A 181 -14.53 -5.23 -3.53
CA THR A 181 -15.63 -5.85 -2.79
C THR A 181 -15.19 -6.17 -1.36
N ASN A 182 -16.11 -6.03 -0.40
CA ASN A 182 -15.89 -6.48 0.97
C ASN A 182 -16.14 -7.99 1.03
N THR A 183 -15.14 -8.76 1.41
CA THR A 183 -15.22 -10.22 1.48
C THR A 183 -15.71 -10.74 2.83
N VAL A 184 -15.88 -9.88 3.83
CA VAL A 184 -16.32 -10.25 5.19
C VAL A 184 -17.85 -10.36 5.25
N ASP A 185 -18.59 -9.73 4.34
CA ASP A 185 -20.05 -9.74 4.29
C ASP A 185 -20.61 -10.84 3.37
N LEU A 186 -19.77 -11.77 2.90
CA LEU A 186 -20.15 -12.96 2.13
C LEU A 186 -20.04 -14.20 2.98
#